data_d271f0ed933514b715e46c0ec2cf9b0a
#
_entry.id   d271f0ed933514b715e46c0ec2cf9b0a
#
_cell.length_a   1.000
_cell.length_b   1.000
_cell.length_c   1.000
_cell.angle_alpha   90.00
_cell.angle_beta   90.00
_cell.angle_gamma   90.00
#
_symmetry.space_group_name_H-M   'P 1'
#
loop_
_entity.id
_entity.type
_entity.pdbx_description
1 polymer ?
#
loop_
_entity_poly.entity_id
_entity_poly.type
_entity_poly.pdbx_seq_one_letter_code
_entity_poly.pdbx_strand_id
1 'polypeptide(L)'
;MYWVVEKDNKVVAGCGIGPLLGADGVCELQKMYAFKEVRGSGIANELLSVCLDFAKKHYNKCYLETFSNMKRANNFYKKNGFVSLNKPLVQTEHYACDMWYIKNI
;
A
#
# COMPACT_ATOMS: atom_id res chain seq x y z
N MET A 1 8.22 -2.04 9.18
CA MET A 1 7.82 -0.72 9.71
C MET A 1 6.33 -0.50 9.48
N TYR A 2 5.63 -0.02 10.48
CA TYR A 2 4.19 0.19 10.43
C TYR A 2 3.84 1.56 11.02
N TRP A 3 2.96 2.29 10.36
CA TRP A 3 2.50 3.62 10.79
C TRP A 3 1.00 3.58 11.04
N VAL A 4 0.56 4.34 12.03
CA VAL A 4 -0.85 4.53 12.33
C VAL A 4 -1.18 6.01 12.40
N VAL A 5 -2.43 6.34 12.14
CA VAL A 5 -2.97 7.68 12.33
C VAL A 5 -3.95 7.62 13.49
N GLU A 6 -3.75 8.48 14.47
CA GLU A 6 -4.66 8.62 15.59
C GLU A 6 -5.45 9.93 15.47
N LYS A 7 -6.72 9.86 15.80
CA LYS A 7 -7.60 11.01 15.89
C LYS A 7 -8.52 10.81 17.08
N ASP A 8 -8.56 11.80 17.97
CA ASP A 8 -9.38 11.74 19.19
C ASP A 8 -9.13 10.47 20.01
N ASN A 9 -7.84 10.15 20.22
CA ASN A 9 -7.37 8.97 20.95
C ASN A 9 -7.77 7.62 20.34
N LYS A 10 -8.09 7.61 19.04
CA LYS A 10 -8.51 6.42 18.32
C LYS A 10 -7.65 6.24 17.09
N VAL A 11 -7.20 5.02 16.83
CA VAL A 11 -6.48 4.68 15.58
C VAL A 11 -7.51 4.61 14.45
N VAL A 12 -7.33 5.45 13.43
CA VAL A 12 -8.29 5.58 12.32
C VAL A 12 -7.73 5.13 10.98
N ALA A 13 -6.42 4.94 10.86
CA ALA A 13 -5.79 4.46 9.64
C ALA A 13 -4.44 3.81 9.97
N GLY A 14 -3.96 2.97 9.08
CA GLY A 14 -2.67 2.33 9.23
C GLY A 14 -2.11 1.85 7.92
N CYS A 15 -0.79 1.66 7.87
CA CYS A 15 -0.08 1.19 6.69
C CYS A 15 1.30 0.65 7.08
N GLY A 16 1.71 -0.45 6.46
CA GLY A 16 3.01 -1.06 6.69
C GLY A 16 3.86 -1.14 5.44
N ILE A 17 5.18 -1.16 5.66
CA ILE A 17 6.18 -1.39 4.61
C ILE A 17 7.11 -2.49 5.11
N GLY A 18 7.31 -3.51 4.29
CA GLY A 18 8.25 -4.58 4.55
C GLY A 18 8.93 -5.02 3.26
N PRO A 19 9.99 -5.83 3.35
CA PRO A 19 10.65 -6.34 2.14
C PRO A 19 9.73 -7.33 1.42
N LEU A 20 9.78 -7.31 0.09
CA LEU A 20 9.11 -8.33 -0.72
C LEU A 20 10.10 -9.47 -0.93
N LEU A 21 9.87 -10.59 -0.29
CA LEU A 21 10.75 -11.75 -0.40
C LEU A 21 10.76 -12.28 -1.83
N GLY A 22 11.96 -12.49 -2.37
CA GLY A 22 12.13 -12.96 -3.74
C GLY A 22 12.30 -11.86 -4.78
N ALA A 23 12.29 -10.58 -4.39
CA ALA A 23 12.49 -9.45 -5.29
C ALA A 23 13.41 -8.41 -4.63
N ASP A 24 14.66 -8.35 -5.06
CA ASP A 24 15.63 -7.43 -4.50
C ASP A 24 15.26 -5.98 -4.81
N GLY A 25 15.38 -5.11 -3.81
CA GLY A 25 15.11 -3.69 -3.96
C GLY A 25 13.63 -3.33 -4.02
N VAL A 26 12.75 -4.29 -3.78
CA VAL A 26 11.30 -4.08 -3.82
C VAL A 26 10.72 -4.26 -2.41
N CYS A 27 9.93 -3.29 -1.97
CA CYS A 27 9.16 -3.42 -0.73
C CYS A 27 7.71 -3.77 -1.04
N GLU A 28 7.01 -4.22 -0.03
CA GLU A 28 5.58 -4.51 -0.10
C GLU A 28 4.81 -3.56 0.80
N LEU A 29 3.78 -2.92 0.25
CA LEU A 29 2.81 -2.15 1.03
C LEU A 29 1.85 -3.13 1.68
N GLN A 30 1.75 -3.09 3.00
CA GLN A 30 1.02 -4.09 3.77
C GLN A 30 -0.05 -3.43 4.62
N LYS A 31 -1.21 -4.09 4.73
CA LYS A 31 -2.26 -3.76 5.69
C LYS A 31 -2.67 -2.29 5.66
N MET A 32 -2.74 -1.69 4.47
CA MET A 32 -3.23 -0.34 4.29
C MET A 32 -4.73 -0.29 4.53
N TYR A 33 -5.16 0.58 5.45
CA TYR A 33 -6.58 0.78 5.72
C TYR A 33 -6.84 2.20 6.22
N ALA A 34 -8.09 2.66 6.03
CA ALA A 34 -8.58 3.90 6.62
C ALA A 34 -10.05 3.69 6.94
N PHE A 35 -10.44 3.98 8.17
CA PHE A 35 -11.83 3.84 8.59
C PHE A 35 -12.72 4.84 7.84
N LYS A 36 -13.99 4.46 7.68
CA LYS A 36 -14.96 5.24 6.92
C LYS A 36 -15.03 6.71 7.37
N GLU A 37 -14.92 6.97 8.66
CA GLU A 37 -15.02 8.31 9.24
C GLU A 37 -13.94 9.30 8.80
N VAL A 38 -12.80 8.78 8.29
CA VAL A 38 -11.70 9.64 7.81
C VAL A 38 -11.48 9.54 6.30
N ARG A 39 -12.29 8.76 5.59
CA ARG A 39 -12.20 8.67 4.14
C ARG A 39 -12.61 10.00 3.51
N GLY A 40 -11.91 10.42 2.46
CA GLY A 40 -12.14 11.68 1.80
C GLY A 40 -11.50 12.88 2.50
N SER A 41 -10.85 12.68 3.65
CA SER A 41 -10.19 13.76 4.41
C SER A 41 -8.75 14.03 3.97
N GLY A 42 -8.18 13.18 3.10
CA GLY A 42 -6.77 13.27 2.71
C GLY A 42 -5.82 12.52 3.63
N ILE A 43 -6.29 11.96 4.73
CA ILE A 43 -5.45 11.23 5.71
C ILE A 43 -4.77 10.02 5.06
N ALA A 44 -5.47 9.26 4.23
CA ALA A 44 -4.90 8.10 3.55
C ALA A 44 -3.76 8.50 2.61
N ASN A 45 -3.91 9.60 1.87
CA ASN A 45 -2.87 10.12 1.00
C ASN A 45 -1.64 10.57 1.78
N GLU A 46 -1.83 11.25 2.90
CA GLU A 46 -0.74 11.68 3.76
C GLU A 46 0.00 10.49 4.35
N LEU A 47 -0.74 9.49 4.83
CA LEU A 47 -0.17 8.27 5.39
C LEU A 47 0.65 7.52 4.35
N LEU A 48 0.12 7.35 3.15
CA LEU A 48 0.85 6.69 2.06
C LEU A 48 2.13 7.46 1.71
N SER A 49 2.05 8.79 1.67
CA SER A 49 3.22 9.64 1.39
C SER A 49 4.33 9.41 2.42
N VAL A 50 3.99 9.37 3.71
CA VAL A 50 4.96 9.09 4.78
C VAL A 50 5.59 7.72 4.60
N CYS A 51 4.79 6.70 4.31
CA CYS A 51 5.27 5.34 4.10
C CYS A 51 6.23 5.25 2.90
N LEU A 52 5.87 5.88 1.79
CA LEU A 52 6.70 5.86 0.58
C LEU A 52 7.98 6.70 0.73
N ASP A 53 7.93 7.80 1.49
CA ASP A 53 9.13 8.59 1.80
C ASP A 53 10.14 7.77 2.61
N PHE A 54 9.67 6.96 3.54
CA PHE A 54 10.52 6.00 4.23
C PHE A 54 11.05 4.94 3.27
N ALA A 55 10.15 4.34 2.48
CA ALA A 55 10.47 3.21 1.61
C ALA A 55 11.54 3.56 0.58
N LYS A 56 11.49 4.75 -0.01
CA LYS A 56 12.45 5.13 -1.06
C LYS A 56 13.88 5.30 -0.55
N LYS A 57 14.09 5.38 0.75
CA LYS A 57 15.44 5.41 1.36
C LYS A 57 16.08 4.03 1.37
N HIS A 58 15.28 2.97 1.23
CA HIS A 58 15.73 1.58 1.39
C HIS A 58 15.41 0.70 0.18
N TYR A 59 14.48 1.13 -0.69
CA TYR A 59 13.97 0.33 -1.79
C TYR A 59 13.84 1.20 -3.05
N ASN A 60 13.75 0.53 -4.19
CA ASN A 60 13.60 1.17 -5.50
C ASN A 60 12.15 1.13 -6.01
N LYS A 61 11.40 0.14 -5.57
CA LYS A 61 10.02 -0.07 -6.01
C LYS A 61 9.15 -0.50 -4.82
N CYS A 62 7.86 -0.20 -4.92
CA CYS A 62 6.86 -0.62 -3.96
C CYS A 62 5.81 -1.44 -4.68
N TYR A 63 5.51 -2.61 -4.15
CA TYR A 63 4.56 -3.57 -4.70
C TYR A 63 3.41 -3.76 -3.71
N LEU A 64 2.22 -4.07 -4.21
CA LEU A 64 1.09 -4.44 -3.36
C LEU A 64 0.17 -5.42 -4.07
N GLU A 65 -0.59 -6.15 -3.28
CA GLU A 65 -1.62 -7.08 -3.74
C GLU A 65 -2.95 -6.71 -3.12
N THR A 66 -4.03 -6.81 -3.90
CA THR A 66 -5.37 -6.49 -3.43
C THR A 66 -6.40 -7.30 -4.22
N PHE A 67 -7.69 -7.02 -4.01
CA PHE A 67 -8.77 -7.69 -4.71
C PHE A 67 -9.39 -6.76 -5.75
N SER A 68 -9.73 -7.31 -6.92
CA SER A 68 -10.31 -6.53 -8.02
C SER A 68 -11.67 -5.92 -7.65
N ASN A 69 -12.41 -6.54 -6.74
CA ASN A 69 -13.71 -6.02 -6.30
C ASN A 69 -13.61 -4.85 -5.31
N MET A 70 -12.41 -4.55 -4.82
CA MET A 70 -12.18 -3.40 -3.94
C MET A 70 -11.94 -2.13 -4.77
N LYS A 71 -13.00 -1.62 -5.38
CA LYS A 71 -12.91 -0.51 -6.35
C LYS A 71 -12.31 0.75 -5.77
N ARG A 72 -12.67 1.10 -4.54
CA ARG A 72 -12.15 2.30 -3.88
C ARG A 72 -10.64 2.20 -3.67
N ALA A 73 -10.17 1.05 -3.18
CA ALA A 73 -8.74 0.82 -2.97
C ALA A 73 -7.98 0.84 -4.30
N ASN A 74 -8.50 0.18 -5.33
CA ASN A 74 -7.87 0.18 -6.65
C ASN A 74 -7.74 1.59 -7.22
N ASN A 75 -8.79 2.41 -7.11
CA ASN A 75 -8.75 3.80 -7.56
C ASN A 75 -7.73 4.61 -6.77
N PHE A 76 -7.66 4.41 -5.47
CA PHE A 76 -6.69 5.09 -4.60
C PHE A 76 -5.25 4.80 -5.03
N TYR A 77 -4.92 3.53 -5.28
CA TYR A 77 -3.57 3.16 -5.70
C TYR A 77 -3.23 3.74 -7.08
N LYS A 78 -4.15 3.68 -8.03
CA LYS A 78 -3.95 4.27 -9.36
C LYS A 78 -3.71 5.78 -9.28
N LYS A 79 -4.47 6.49 -8.48
CA LYS A 79 -4.30 7.94 -8.28
C LYS A 79 -2.95 8.28 -7.67
N ASN A 80 -2.39 7.38 -6.90
CA ASN A 80 -1.08 7.57 -6.26
C ASN A 80 0.07 7.01 -7.08
N GLY A 81 -0.15 6.73 -8.36
CA GLY A 81 0.92 6.38 -9.30
C GLY A 81 1.28 4.90 -9.36
N PHE A 82 0.50 4.05 -8.71
CA PHE A 82 0.70 2.61 -8.85
C PHE A 82 0.15 2.12 -10.19
N VAL A 83 0.88 1.24 -10.84
CA VAL A 83 0.53 0.66 -12.14
C VAL A 83 0.20 -0.81 -11.95
N SER A 84 -0.89 -1.25 -12.56
CA SER A 84 -1.33 -2.65 -12.45
C SER A 84 -0.42 -3.59 -13.23
N LEU A 85 -0.24 -4.79 -12.68
CA LEU A 85 0.49 -5.89 -13.30
C LEU A 85 -0.48 -6.98 -13.75
N ASN A 86 -0.08 -7.77 -14.74
CA ASN A 86 -0.90 -8.88 -15.24
C ASN A 86 -0.81 -10.13 -14.38
N LYS A 87 0.19 -10.20 -13.51
CA LYS A 87 0.43 -11.34 -12.63
C LYS A 87 1.21 -10.87 -11.41
N PRO A 88 1.25 -11.66 -10.33
CA PRO A 88 2.07 -11.30 -9.17
C PRO A 88 3.55 -11.26 -9.55
N LEU A 89 4.29 -10.34 -8.92
CA LEU A 89 5.72 -10.19 -9.16
C LEU A 89 6.49 -11.39 -8.59
N VAL A 90 6.06 -11.88 -7.44
CA VAL A 90 6.59 -13.07 -6.79
C VAL A 90 5.43 -13.85 -6.21
N GLN A 91 5.69 -15.11 -5.84
CA GLN A 91 4.69 -15.91 -5.16
C GLN A 91 4.67 -15.52 -3.68
N THR A 92 3.52 -15.04 -3.20
CA THR A 92 3.32 -14.63 -1.80
C THR A 92 2.27 -15.51 -1.14
N GLU A 93 2.04 -15.27 0.15
CA GLU A 93 0.97 -15.94 0.88
C GLU A 93 -0.42 -15.42 0.52
N HIS A 94 -0.49 -14.30 -0.22
CA HIS A 94 -1.74 -13.66 -0.60
C HIS A 94 -2.30 -14.23 -1.91
N TYR A 95 -2.30 -15.55 -2.03
CA TYR A 95 -2.72 -16.22 -3.28
C TYR A 95 -4.18 -15.97 -3.65
N ALA A 96 -5.01 -15.49 -2.74
CA ALA A 96 -6.39 -15.15 -3.01
C ALA A 96 -6.56 -13.77 -3.67
N CYS A 97 -5.52 -12.92 -3.61
CA CYS A 97 -5.55 -11.61 -4.27
C CYS A 97 -5.48 -11.79 -5.78
N ASP A 98 -6.23 -10.96 -6.51
CA ASP A 98 -6.31 -11.02 -7.97
C ASP A 98 -5.97 -9.69 -8.65
N MET A 99 -5.43 -8.73 -7.91
CA MET A 99 -4.92 -7.46 -8.44
C MET A 99 -3.55 -7.17 -7.85
N TRP A 100 -2.62 -6.76 -8.70
CA TRP A 100 -1.24 -6.49 -8.33
C TRP A 100 -0.81 -5.16 -8.90
N TYR A 101 -0.10 -4.36 -8.09
CA TYR A 101 0.35 -3.03 -8.47
C TYR A 101 1.82 -2.85 -8.12
N ILE A 102 2.49 -2.02 -8.90
CA ILE A 102 3.89 -1.64 -8.64
C ILE A 102 4.07 -0.15 -8.89
N LYS A 103 4.98 0.45 -8.15
CA LYS A 103 5.35 1.85 -8.31
C LYS A 103 6.85 2.01 -8.14
N ASN A 104 7.49 2.76 -9.03
CA ASN A 104 8.87 3.21 -8.84
C ASN A 104 8.89 4.31 -7.78
N ILE A 105 9.79 4.20 -6.83
CA ILE A 105 9.87 5.16 -5.73
C ILE A 105 11.27 5.75 -5.54
#